data_5bde5102f6491d2e0fb3897a2ff92d91
#
_entry.id   5bde5102f6491d2e0fb3897a2ff92d91
#
_cell.length_a   1.000
_cell.length_b   1.000
_cell.length_c   1.000
_cell.angle_alpha   90.00
_cell.angle_beta   90.00
_cell.angle_gamma   90.00
#
_symmetry.space_group_name_H-M   'P 1'
#
loop_
_entity.id
_entity.type
_entity.pdbx_description
1 polymer ?
#
loop_
_entity_poly.entity_id
_entity_poly.type
_entity_poly.pdbx_seq_one_letter_code
_entity_poly.pdbx_strand_id
1 'polypeptide(L)'
;SVAVWAMSSTGLLTFQAGIFLIFCLVLNTIWEINTINEKGDDTKDAEPEIEEFNDNYKGKLNILLKLILGIFLLSFGSNILVNGSQTLATLLGVNEIIIGLTIVATGTSLPELVTSIIAAFKGKTDLAIGNVIGSNLLNQLLILGSCSIFSGFKGLVIEQSLIKVDLPFMVLTTFACLPIFWSKGTISRIEGFILLNLYIFYILDKILFLNRFNYLSELRIGLFIYFSLLTIFLFAQEKLKFSKS
;
A
#
# COMPACT_ATOMS: atom_id res chain seq x y z
N SER A 1 -0.79 -4.64 -9.45
CA SER A 1 -1.80 -5.52 -8.82
C SER A 1 -2.42 -6.51 -9.80
N VAL A 2 -3.01 -6.08 -10.94
CA VAL A 2 -3.62 -6.99 -11.94
C VAL A 2 -2.62 -8.01 -12.48
N ALA A 3 -1.41 -7.58 -12.85
CA ALA A 3 -0.36 -8.47 -13.34
C ALA A 3 0.04 -9.53 -12.29
N VAL A 4 0.17 -9.13 -11.03
CA VAL A 4 0.48 -10.05 -9.93
C VAL A 4 -0.62 -11.10 -9.79
N TRP A 5 -1.89 -10.68 -9.81
CA TRP A 5 -3.03 -11.60 -9.75
C TRP A 5 -3.04 -12.59 -10.92
N ALA A 6 -2.88 -12.09 -12.14
CA ALA A 6 -2.82 -12.93 -13.34
C ALA A 6 -1.67 -13.95 -13.30
N MET A 7 -0.47 -13.54 -12.91
CA MET A 7 0.69 -14.42 -12.78
C MET A 7 0.55 -15.45 -11.64
N SER A 8 -0.19 -15.11 -10.58
CA SER A 8 -0.44 -16.01 -9.43
C SER A 8 -1.60 -16.97 -9.66
N SER A 9 -2.37 -16.85 -10.75
CA SER A 9 -3.60 -17.61 -11.01
C SER A 9 -3.40 -19.14 -11.05
N THR A 10 -2.18 -19.59 -11.38
CA THR A 10 -1.80 -21.01 -11.41
C THR A 10 -1.48 -21.60 -10.03
N GLY A 11 -1.46 -20.78 -8.98
CA GLY A 11 -1.02 -21.20 -7.64
C GLY A 11 0.49 -21.11 -7.41
N LEU A 12 1.24 -20.72 -8.43
CA LEU A 12 2.70 -20.60 -8.39
C LEU A 12 3.13 -19.27 -9.02
N LEU A 13 3.90 -18.49 -8.27
CA LEU A 13 4.61 -17.36 -8.85
C LEU A 13 6.01 -17.83 -9.27
N THR A 14 6.22 -17.93 -10.58
CA THR A 14 7.43 -18.52 -11.16
C THR A 14 8.63 -17.60 -11.05
N PHE A 15 9.84 -18.16 -11.16
CA PHE A 15 11.10 -17.40 -11.26
C PHE A 15 11.04 -16.33 -12.36
N GLN A 16 10.45 -16.64 -13.52
CA GLN A 16 10.28 -15.70 -14.63
C GLN A 16 9.35 -14.53 -14.26
N ALA A 17 8.27 -14.81 -13.53
CA ALA A 17 7.39 -13.78 -13.01
C ALA A 17 8.14 -12.82 -12.03
N GLY A 18 9.03 -13.37 -11.19
CA GLY A 18 9.89 -12.59 -10.32
C GLY A 18 10.81 -11.63 -11.08
N ILE A 19 11.49 -12.13 -12.13
CA ILE A 19 12.33 -11.29 -13.01
C ILE A 19 11.49 -10.20 -13.67
N PHE A 20 10.30 -10.53 -14.16
CA PHE A 20 9.40 -9.54 -14.77
C PHE A 20 9.00 -8.44 -13.78
N LEU A 21 8.68 -8.78 -12.52
CA LEU A 21 8.33 -7.80 -11.50
C LEU A 21 9.50 -6.86 -11.18
N ILE A 22 10.72 -7.40 -11.03
CA ILE A 22 11.92 -6.58 -10.82
C ILE A 22 12.21 -5.69 -12.03
N PHE A 23 12.02 -6.22 -13.24
CA PHE A 23 12.17 -5.42 -14.46
C PHE A 23 11.16 -4.26 -14.51
N CYS A 24 9.90 -4.50 -14.14
CA CYS A 24 8.90 -3.44 -14.03
C CYS A 24 9.29 -2.38 -12.98
N LEU A 25 9.88 -2.79 -11.86
CA LEU A 25 10.40 -1.85 -10.85
C LEU A 25 11.47 -0.93 -11.44
N VAL A 26 12.46 -1.52 -12.14
CA VAL A 26 13.54 -0.75 -12.77
C VAL A 26 12.99 0.24 -13.78
N LEU A 27 12.05 -0.19 -14.63
CA LEU A 27 11.40 0.69 -15.60
C LEU A 27 10.64 1.84 -14.94
N ASN A 28 9.88 1.54 -13.87
CA ASN A 28 9.16 2.56 -13.11
C ASN A 28 10.13 3.58 -12.49
N THR A 29 11.22 3.12 -11.89
CA THR A 29 12.23 4.00 -11.28
C THR A 29 12.90 4.89 -12.33
N ILE A 30 13.26 4.35 -13.49
CA ILE A 30 13.82 5.13 -14.60
C ILE A 30 12.82 6.19 -15.09
N TRP A 31 11.56 5.80 -15.23
CA TRP A 31 10.51 6.73 -15.65
C TRP A 31 10.31 7.87 -14.64
N GLU A 32 10.27 7.57 -13.34
CA GLU A 32 10.17 8.57 -12.27
C GLU A 32 11.34 9.56 -12.31
N ILE A 33 12.58 9.06 -12.41
CA ILE A 33 13.78 9.90 -12.49
C ILE A 33 13.71 10.83 -13.71
N ASN A 34 13.33 10.32 -14.87
CA ASN A 34 13.22 11.13 -16.08
C ASN A 34 12.12 12.20 -15.95
N THR A 35 10.98 11.85 -15.34
CA THR A 35 9.87 12.81 -15.13
C THR A 35 10.25 13.91 -14.14
N ILE A 36 11.04 13.60 -13.11
CA ILE A 36 11.56 14.60 -12.17
C ILE A 36 12.54 15.54 -12.87
N ASN A 37 13.41 15.01 -13.72
CA ASN A 37 14.37 15.82 -14.47
C ASN A 37 13.70 16.77 -15.46
N GLU A 38 12.61 16.34 -16.13
CA GLU A 38 11.83 17.20 -17.03
C GLU A 38 11.10 18.32 -16.27
N LYS A 39 10.50 18.01 -15.13
CA LYS A 39 9.82 19.02 -14.29
C LYS A 39 10.76 19.96 -13.55
N GLY A 40 11.99 19.55 -13.28
CA GLY A 40 13.00 20.36 -12.62
C GLY A 40 13.43 21.59 -13.43
N ASP A 41 13.20 21.62 -14.74
CA ASP A 41 13.46 22.78 -15.59
C ASP A 41 12.32 23.82 -15.56
N ASP A 42 11.07 23.37 -15.31
CA ASP A 42 9.89 24.25 -15.27
C ASP A 42 9.60 24.83 -13.85
N THR A 43 10.24 24.29 -12.80
CA THR A 43 9.95 24.67 -11.40
C THR A 43 11.01 25.55 -10.75
N LYS A 44 11.83 26.25 -11.53
CA LYS A 44 12.81 27.23 -11.01
C LYS A 44 12.16 28.39 -10.25
N ASP A 45 10.84 28.57 -10.36
CA ASP A 45 10.10 29.64 -9.69
C ASP A 45 9.33 29.20 -8.44
N ALA A 46 9.32 27.92 -8.12
CA ALA A 46 8.79 27.38 -6.87
C ALA A 46 9.94 26.77 -6.07
N GLU A 47 10.81 27.62 -5.53
CA GLU A 47 11.71 27.19 -4.48
C GLU A 47 10.86 26.58 -3.36
N PRO A 48 10.99 25.26 -3.05
CA PRO A 48 10.49 24.78 -1.78
C PRO A 48 11.23 25.62 -0.74
N GLU A 49 10.54 26.06 0.30
CA GLU A 49 11.17 26.53 1.55
C GLU A 49 12.02 25.38 2.10
N ILE A 50 13.13 25.13 1.46
CA ILE A 50 14.26 24.42 2.03
C ILE A 50 14.79 25.49 2.98
N GLU A 51 14.48 25.37 4.30
CA GLU A 51 15.28 26.00 5.33
C GLU A 51 16.71 25.94 4.82
N GLU A 52 17.37 27.11 4.66
CA GLU A 52 18.72 27.23 4.11
C GLU A 52 19.58 26.12 4.68
N PHE A 53 19.79 25.09 3.86
CA PHE A 53 20.66 23.98 4.21
C PHE A 53 22.05 24.57 4.34
N ASN A 54 22.39 24.93 5.56
CA ASN A 54 23.71 25.39 5.92
C ASN A 54 24.69 24.35 5.32
N ASP A 55 25.41 24.75 4.29
CA ASP A 55 26.20 23.87 3.41
C ASP A 55 27.42 23.26 4.15
N ASN A 56 27.36 23.30 5.47
CA ASN A 56 28.37 22.78 6.37
C ASN A 56 28.20 21.25 6.49
N TYR A 57 29.22 20.50 6.20
CA TYR A 57 29.29 19.02 6.33
C TYR A 57 28.70 18.49 7.64
N LYS A 58 28.87 19.25 8.75
CA LYS A 58 28.28 18.94 10.06
C LYS A 58 26.74 18.97 10.06
N GLY A 59 26.15 19.86 9.28
CA GLY A 59 24.68 19.94 9.13
C GLY A 59 24.12 18.74 8.37
N LYS A 60 24.75 18.37 7.25
CA LYS A 60 24.35 17.21 6.43
C LYS A 60 24.47 15.90 7.21
N LEU A 61 25.58 15.72 7.96
CA LEU A 61 25.79 14.55 8.81
C LEU A 61 24.73 14.45 9.92
N ASN A 62 24.40 15.57 10.57
CA ASN A 62 23.40 15.59 11.64
C ASN A 62 21.99 15.25 11.11
N ILE A 63 21.62 15.69 9.90
CA ILE A 63 20.37 15.34 9.26
C ILE A 63 20.33 13.85 8.92
N LEU A 64 21.43 13.32 8.34
CA LEU A 64 21.54 11.90 8.04
C LEU A 64 21.42 11.04 9.31
N LEU A 65 22.09 11.43 10.39
CA LEU A 65 21.99 10.73 11.66
C LEU A 65 20.57 10.77 12.25
N LYS A 66 19.88 11.92 12.18
CA LYS A 66 18.49 12.05 12.60
C LYS A 66 17.56 11.18 11.74
N LEU A 67 17.79 11.12 10.43
CA LEU A 67 17.03 10.26 9.52
C LEU A 67 17.21 8.78 9.87
N ILE A 68 18.45 8.31 9.99
CA ILE A 68 18.78 6.94 10.36
C ILE A 68 18.19 6.59 11.73
N LEU A 69 18.34 7.47 12.72
CA LEU A 69 17.77 7.28 14.05
C LEU A 69 16.24 7.22 14.01
N GLY A 70 15.60 8.09 13.24
CA GLY A 70 14.15 8.09 13.05
C GLY A 70 13.63 6.79 12.44
N ILE A 71 14.26 6.30 11.37
CA ILE A 71 13.92 5.02 10.73
C ILE A 71 14.13 3.87 11.72
N PHE A 72 15.26 3.87 12.45
CA PHE A 72 15.55 2.85 13.45
C PHE A 72 14.50 2.83 14.56
N LEU A 73 14.19 3.98 15.17
CA LEU A 73 13.20 4.10 16.24
C LEU A 73 11.79 3.68 15.78
N LEU A 74 11.41 4.06 14.56
CA LEU A 74 10.13 3.68 13.98
C LEU A 74 10.03 2.17 13.77
N SER A 75 11.05 1.57 13.16
CA SER A 75 11.11 0.12 12.91
C SER A 75 11.19 -0.67 14.22
N PHE A 76 11.98 -0.21 15.19
CA PHE A 76 12.12 -0.84 16.48
C PHE A 76 10.82 -0.77 17.30
N GLY A 77 10.17 0.41 17.33
CA GLY A 77 8.88 0.59 17.98
C GLY A 77 7.77 -0.26 17.36
N SER A 78 7.72 -0.33 16.02
CA SER A 78 6.79 -1.20 15.29
C SER A 78 6.99 -2.68 15.67
N ASN A 79 8.25 -3.16 15.69
CA ASN A 79 8.54 -4.55 16.09
C ASN A 79 8.12 -4.87 17.52
N ILE A 80 8.36 -3.98 18.47
CA ILE A 80 7.91 -4.16 19.88
C ILE A 80 6.40 -4.25 19.94
N LEU A 81 5.69 -3.34 19.25
CA LEU A 81 4.23 -3.31 19.24
C LEU A 81 3.66 -4.60 18.62
N VAL A 82 4.19 -5.02 17.46
CA VAL A 82 3.76 -6.26 16.78
C VAL A 82 3.97 -7.46 17.68
N ASN A 83 5.17 -7.66 18.22
CA ASN A 83 5.50 -8.81 19.07
C ASN A 83 4.65 -8.85 20.35
N GLY A 84 4.48 -7.70 20.99
CA GLY A 84 3.64 -7.57 22.19
C GLY A 84 2.16 -7.88 21.90
N SER A 85 1.62 -7.31 20.83
CA SER A 85 0.23 -7.52 20.41
C SER A 85 0.00 -8.96 19.96
N GLN A 86 0.94 -9.57 19.26
CA GLN A 86 0.88 -10.97 18.83
C GLN A 86 0.89 -11.90 20.04
N THR A 87 1.78 -11.68 21.01
CA THR A 87 1.83 -12.45 22.26
C THR A 87 0.53 -12.34 23.04
N LEU A 88 0.00 -11.12 23.19
CA LEU A 88 -1.27 -10.90 23.88
C LEU A 88 -2.44 -11.60 23.19
N ALA A 89 -2.53 -11.48 21.87
CA ALA A 89 -3.59 -12.10 21.08
C ALA A 89 -3.53 -13.64 21.16
N THR A 90 -2.33 -14.22 21.13
CA THR A 90 -2.13 -15.66 21.31
C THR A 90 -2.57 -16.12 22.71
N LEU A 91 -2.23 -15.36 23.75
CA LEU A 91 -2.67 -15.65 25.13
C LEU A 91 -4.20 -15.56 25.29
N LEU A 92 -4.86 -14.68 24.52
CA LEU A 92 -6.32 -14.56 24.47
C LEU A 92 -6.99 -15.63 23.58
N GLY A 93 -6.23 -16.55 23.01
CA GLY A 93 -6.76 -17.62 22.15
C GLY A 93 -7.20 -17.17 20.77
N VAL A 94 -6.73 -16.01 20.29
CA VAL A 94 -7.03 -15.54 18.94
C VAL A 94 -6.30 -16.41 17.91
N ASN A 95 -6.99 -16.76 16.82
CA ASN A 95 -6.43 -17.59 15.77
C ASN A 95 -5.21 -16.92 15.11
N GLU A 96 -4.12 -17.69 14.89
CA GLU A 96 -2.85 -17.20 14.32
C GLU A 96 -3.02 -16.53 12.94
N ILE A 97 -3.97 -17.00 12.13
CA ILE A 97 -4.26 -16.40 10.81
C ILE A 97 -4.85 -14.99 11.00
N ILE A 98 -5.75 -14.79 11.96
CA ILE A 98 -6.29 -13.47 12.28
C ILE A 98 -5.18 -12.55 12.78
N ILE A 99 -4.31 -13.04 13.67
CA ILE A 99 -3.15 -12.29 14.17
C ILE A 99 -2.27 -11.83 13.01
N GLY A 100 -1.93 -12.74 12.10
CA GLY A 100 -1.11 -12.43 10.92
C GLY A 100 -1.73 -11.40 10.01
N LEU A 101 -3.01 -11.57 9.66
CA LEU A 101 -3.72 -10.68 8.72
C LEU A 101 -4.06 -9.31 9.32
N THR A 102 -4.15 -9.19 10.64
CA THR A 102 -4.49 -7.93 11.31
C THR A 102 -3.29 -7.29 11.99
N ILE A 103 -2.81 -7.89 13.05
CA ILE A 103 -1.77 -7.30 13.92
C ILE A 103 -0.43 -7.21 13.19
N VAL A 104 0.02 -8.31 12.58
CA VAL A 104 1.31 -8.33 11.90
C VAL A 104 1.26 -7.47 10.64
N ALA A 105 0.22 -7.61 9.82
CA ALA A 105 0.09 -6.84 8.59
C ALA A 105 -0.01 -5.32 8.87
N THR A 106 -0.83 -4.90 9.84
CA THR A 106 -0.92 -3.50 10.24
C THR A 106 0.38 -3.02 10.86
N GLY A 107 1.01 -3.84 11.70
CA GLY A 107 2.23 -3.49 12.41
C GLY A 107 3.43 -3.30 11.49
N THR A 108 3.56 -4.11 10.45
CA THR A 108 4.63 -3.93 9.44
C THR A 108 4.44 -2.66 8.62
N SER A 109 3.20 -2.19 8.45
CA SER A 109 2.87 -0.94 7.76
C SER A 109 2.77 0.28 8.70
N LEU A 110 3.07 0.14 10.00
CA LEU A 110 3.05 1.26 10.95
C LEU A 110 4.03 2.38 10.59
N PRO A 111 5.28 2.11 10.14
CA PRO A 111 6.19 3.16 9.70
C PRO A 111 5.59 4.02 8.59
N GLU A 112 5.01 3.40 7.57
CA GLU A 112 4.36 4.09 6.45
C GLU A 112 3.12 4.87 6.90
N LEU A 113 2.32 4.30 7.81
CA LEU A 113 1.14 4.95 8.36
C LEU A 113 1.51 6.22 9.12
N VAL A 114 2.50 6.14 10.02
CA VAL A 114 2.95 7.27 10.84
C VAL A 114 3.53 8.38 9.97
N THR A 115 4.40 8.03 9.00
CA THR A 115 5.00 9.01 8.10
C THR A 115 3.96 9.70 7.22
N SER A 116 2.98 8.96 6.69
CA SER A 116 1.89 9.51 5.88
C SER A 116 0.96 10.41 6.70
N ILE A 117 0.63 10.02 7.94
CA ILE A 117 -0.18 10.84 8.85
C ILE A 117 0.54 12.16 9.16
N ILE A 118 1.82 12.12 9.50
CA ILE A 118 2.61 13.33 9.80
C ILE A 118 2.71 14.23 8.57
N ALA A 119 2.93 13.67 7.38
CA ALA A 119 2.96 14.41 6.13
C ALA A 119 1.61 15.10 5.86
N ALA A 120 0.49 14.39 6.05
CA ALA A 120 -0.85 14.94 5.88
C ALA A 120 -1.14 16.07 6.88
N PHE A 121 -0.77 15.92 8.16
CA PHE A 121 -0.93 16.99 9.16
C PHE A 121 -0.08 18.24 8.85
N LYS A 122 1.05 18.06 8.18
CA LYS A 122 1.90 19.18 7.70
C LYS A 122 1.43 19.76 6.36
N GLY A 123 0.28 19.34 5.84
CA GLY A 123 -0.25 19.78 4.55
C GLY A 123 0.50 19.26 3.33
N LYS A 124 1.46 18.32 3.51
CA LYS A 124 2.24 17.70 2.44
C LYS A 124 1.52 16.46 1.91
N THR A 125 0.37 16.65 1.30
CA THR A 125 -0.53 15.56 0.83
C THR A 125 0.13 14.69 -0.23
N ASP A 126 0.89 15.29 -1.15
CA ASP A 126 1.62 14.56 -2.21
C ASP A 126 2.64 13.58 -1.63
N LEU A 127 3.34 14.01 -0.56
CA LEU A 127 4.27 13.14 0.14
C LEU A 127 3.55 11.98 0.85
N ALA A 128 2.39 12.25 1.46
CA ALA A 128 1.60 11.21 2.12
C ALA A 128 1.09 10.15 1.12
N ILE A 129 0.53 10.61 0.00
CA ILE A 129 0.03 9.73 -1.08
C ILE A 129 1.19 8.98 -1.73
N GLY A 130 2.28 9.67 -2.07
CA GLY A 130 3.46 9.05 -2.66
C GLY A 130 4.08 7.96 -1.79
N ASN A 131 4.11 8.16 -0.46
CA ASN A 131 4.59 7.14 0.49
C ASN A 131 3.72 5.88 0.46
N VAL A 132 2.39 6.01 0.46
CA VAL A 132 1.45 4.87 0.39
C VAL A 132 1.57 4.14 -0.94
N ILE A 133 1.60 4.85 -2.06
CA ILE A 133 1.73 4.23 -3.39
C ILE A 133 3.09 3.57 -3.55
N GLY A 134 4.15 4.26 -3.16
CA GLY A 134 5.53 3.78 -3.28
C GLY A 134 5.76 2.52 -2.48
N SER A 135 5.29 2.46 -1.23
CA SER A 135 5.40 1.25 -0.40
C SER A 135 4.63 0.06 -1.00
N ASN A 136 3.42 0.28 -1.53
CA ASN A 136 2.66 -0.77 -2.22
C ASN A 136 3.38 -1.27 -3.50
N LEU A 137 3.96 -0.37 -4.29
CA LEU A 137 4.75 -0.72 -5.46
C LEU A 137 5.99 -1.55 -5.08
N LEU A 138 6.73 -1.10 -4.07
CA LEU A 138 7.91 -1.81 -3.58
C LEU A 138 7.55 -3.20 -3.04
N ASN A 139 6.45 -3.33 -2.28
CA ASN A 139 5.99 -4.62 -1.79
C ASN A 139 5.64 -5.58 -2.93
N GLN A 140 4.95 -5.12 -3.97
CA GLN A 140 4.55 -5.96 -5.10
C GLN A 140 5.70 -6.24 -6.07
N LEU A 141 6.54 -5.27 -6.38
CA LEU A 141 7.56 -5.42 -7.42
C LEU A 141 8.90 -5.90 -6.85
N LEU A 142 9.36 -5.30 -5.74
CA LEU A 142 10.65 -5.66 -5.14
C LEU A 142 10.54 -6.89 -4.24
N ILE A 143 9.67 -6.85 -3.23
CA ILE A 143 9.64 -7.92 -2.22
C ILE A 143 9.10 -9.20 -2.85
N LEU A 144 7.91 -9.17 -3.45
CA LEU A 144 7.32 -10.34 -4.07
C LEU A 144 8.16 -10.84 -5.26
N GLY A 145 8.71 -9.93 -6.06
CA GLY A 145 9.62 -10.25 -7.16
C GLY A 145 10.88 -10.96 -6.68
N SER A 146 11.52 -10.43 -5.63
CA SER A 146 12.71 -11.04 -5.03
C SER A 146 12.41 -12.41 -4.41
N CYS A 147 11.32 -12.53 -3.63
CA CYS A 147 10.90 -13.81 -3.07
C CYS A 147 10.67 -14.87 -4.16
N SER A 148 10.08 -14.48 -5.27
CA SER A 148 9.85 -15.37 -6.41
C SER A 148 11.16 -15.81 -7.07
N ILE A 149 12.14 -14.91 -7.20
CA ILE A 149 13.49 -15.22 -7.73
C ILE A 149 14.22 -16.16 -6.76
N PHE A 150 14.23 -15.86 -5.46
CA PHE A 150 14.92 -16.68 -4.45
C PHE A 150 14.29 -18.06 -4.25
N SER A 151 12.99 -18.25 -4.57
CA SER A 151 12.37 -19.56 -4.59
C SER A 151 12.91 -20.46 -5.75
N GLY A 152 13.65 -19.88 -6.68
CA GLY A 152 14.26 -20.58 -7.81
C GLY A 152 13.23 -21.17 -8.77
N PHE A 153 13.62 -22.23 -9.47
CA PHE A 153 12.74 -22.88 -10.46
C PHE A 153 11.53 -23.59 -9.84
N LYS A 154 11.51 -23.83 -8.52
CA LYS A 154 10.31 -24.38 -7.83
C LYS A 154 9.15 -23.40 -7.80
N GLY A 155 9.41 -22.11 -7.90
CA GLY A 155 8.44 -21.05 -7.79
C GLY A 155 7.96 -20.83 -6.34
N LEU A 156 7.38 -19.66 -6.10
CA LEU A 156 6.75 -19.31 -4.83
C LEU A 156 5.31 -19.85 -4.84
N VAL A 157 4.99 -20.75 -3.91
CA VAL A 157 3.63 -21.29 -3.76
C VAL A 157 2.71 -20.20 -3.21
N ILE A 158 1.61 -19.96 -3.89
CA ILE A 158 0.57 -19.01 -3.50
C ILE A 158 -0.66 -19.78 -3.05
N GLU A 159 -1.12 -19.51 -1.84
CA GLU A 159 -2.31 -20.17 -1.30
C GLU A 159 -3.56 -19.82 -2.12
N GLN A 160 -4.45 -20.79 -2.33
CA GLN A 160 -5.67 -20.63 -3.12
C GLN A 160 -6.65 -19.59 -2.53
N SER A 161 -6.63 -19.41 -1.23
CA SER A 161 -7.39 -18.36 -0.53
C SER A 161 -6.95 -16.96 -0.98
N LEU A 162 -5.63 -16.73 -1.07
CA LEU A 162 -5.04 -15.47 -1.55
C LEU A 162 -5.47 -15.18 -2.99
N ILE A 163 -5.41 -16.18 -3.87
CA ILE A 163 -5.72 -16.01 -5.30
C ILE A 163 -7.20 -15.66 -5.51
N LYS A 164 -8.09 -16.33 -4.76
CA LYS A 164 -9.54 -16.20 -4.97
C LYS A 164 -10.20 -15.03 -4.24
N VAL A 165 -9.59 -14.53 -3.18
CA VAL A 165 -10.17 -13.50 -2.33
C VAL A 165 -9.27 -12.28 -2.19
N ASP A 166 -8.03 -12.47 -1.74
CA ASP A 166 -7.17 -11.35 -1.36
C ASP A 166 -6.64 -10.57 -2.57
N LEU A 167 -6.15 -11.27 -3.59
CA LEU A 167 -5.65 -10.62 -4.80
C LEU A 167 -6.75 -9.90 -5.58
N PRO A 168 -7.96 -10.47 -5.81
CA PRO A 168 -9.08 -9.73 -6.37
C PRO A 168 -9.46 -8.51 -5.56
N PHE A 169 -9.46 -8.61 -4.21
CA PHE A 169 -9.75 -7.48 -3.34
C PHE A 169 -8.68 -6.38 -3.44
N MET A 170 -7.41 -6.75 -3.49
CA MET A 170 -6.30 -5.83 -3.73
C MET A 170 -6.45 -5.11 -5.08
N VAL A 171 -6.84 -5.82 -6.13
CA VAL A 171 -7.10 -5.24 -7.46
C VAL A 171 -8.26 -4.26 -7.39
N LEU A 172 -9.37 -4.65 -6.76
CA LEU A 172 -10.54 -3.78 -6.57
C LEU A 172 -10.16 -2.49 -5.83
N THR A 173 -9.41 -2.60 -4.73
CA THR A 173 -8.94 -1.43 -3.97
C THR A 173 -8.04 -0.53 -4.81
N THR A 174 -7.15 -1.12 -5.62
CA THR A 174 -6.30 -0.35 -6.55
C THR A 174 -7.15 0.44 -7.55
N PHE A 175 -8.18 -0.17 -8.12
CA PHE A 175 -9.11 0.52 -9.02
C PHE A 175 -9.92 1.61 -8.31
N ALA A 176 -10.33 1.39 -7.06
CA ALA A 176 -11.03 2.40 -6.26
C ALA A 176 -10.14 3.62 -5.95
N CYS A 177 -8.83 3.45 -5.89
CA CYS A 177 -7.88 4.55 -5.70
C CYS A 177 -7.60 5.37 -6.98
N LEU A 178 -7.82 4.81 -8.19
CA LEU A 178 -7.50 5.49 -9.45
C LEU A 178 -8.17 6.88 -9.60
N PRO A 179 -9.48 7.05 -9.31
CA PRO A 179 -10.11 8.37 -9.41
C PRO A 179 -9.49 9.40 -8.49
N ILE A 180 -9.07 8.96 -7.29
CA ILE A 180 -8.44 9.79 -6.27
C ILE A 180 -7.12 10.38 -6.80
N PHE A 181 -6.33 9.56 -7.50
CA PHE A 181 -5.06 10.01 -8.08
C PHE A 181 -5.24 10.93 -9.30
N TRP A 182 -6.37 10.80 -9.99
CA TRP A 182 -6.70 11.67 -11.13
C TRP A 182 -7.18 13.05 -10.69
N SER A 183 -7.72 13.20 -9.47
CA SER A 183 -8.26 14.43 -8.92
C SER A 183 -7.21 15.31 -8.21
N LYS A 184 -6.19 15.78 -8.91
CA LYS A 184 -5.18 16.73 -8.38
C LYS A 184 -4.42 16.25 -7.12
N GLY A 185 -4.33 14.94 -6.88
CA GLY A 185 -3.54 14.39 -5.78
C GLY A 185 -4.05 14.71 -4.37
N THR A 186 -5.33 15.08 -4.22
CA THR A 186 -5.95 15.33 -2.91
C THR A 186 -7.04 14.31 -2.61
N ILE A 187 -7.02 13.76 -1.40
CA ILE A 187 -8.04 12.82 -0.93
C ILE A 187 -9.07 13.61 -0.10
N SER A 188 -10.32 13.59 -0.51
CA SER A 188 -11.41 14.17 0.26
C SER A 188 -11.72 13.31 1.49
N ARG A 189 -12.37 13.91 2.51
CA ARG A 189 -12.77 13.18 3.73
C ARG A 189 -13.72 12.02 3.42
N ILE A 190 -14.59 12.18 2.42
CA ILE A 190 -15.55 11.14 2.00
C ILE A 190 -14.81 9.98 1.36
N GLU A 191 -13.87 10.24 0.45
CA GLU A 191 -13.04 9.22 -0.19
C GLU A 191 -12.20 8.45 0.84
N GLY A 192 -11.59 9.16 1.79
CA GLY A 192 -10.85 8.53 2.89
C GLY A 192 -11.75 7.65 3.77
N PHE A 193 -12.97 8.10 4.08
CA PHE A 193 -13.95 7.31 4.82
C PHE A 193 -14.37 6.04 4.05
N ILE A 194 -14.55 6.13 2.74
CA ILE A 194 -14.88 5.00 1.88
C ILE A 194 -13.74 3.97 1.88
N LEU A 195 -12.49 4.41 1.69
CA LEU A 195 -11.32 3.52 1.71
C LEU A 195 -11.15 2.84 3.08
N LEU A 196 -11.39 3.56 4.17
CA LEU A 196 -11.34 2.99 5.51
C LEU A 196 -12.42 1.92 5.71
N ASN A 197 -13.65 2.17 5.26
CA ASN A 197 -14.71 1.16 5.31
C ASN A 197 -14.37 -0.08 4.48
N LEU A 198 -13.75 0.10 3.31
CA LEU A 198 -13.26 -1.00 2.47
C LEU A 198 -12.32 -1.91 3.26
N TYR A 199 -11.37 -1.34 3.99
CA TYR A 199 -10.45 -2.08 4.85
C TYR A 199 -11.18 -2.80 6.00
N ILE A 200 -12.10 -2.12 6.69
CA ILE A 200 -12.89 -2.71 7.77
C ILE A 200 -13.69 -3.93 7.26
N PHE A 201 -14.32 -3.81 6.10
CA PHE A 201 -15.05 -4.92 5.50
C PHE A 201 -14.13 -6.09 5.14
N TYR A 202 -12.94 -5.83 4.61
CA TYR A 202 -11.97 -6.87 4.33
C TYR A 202 -11.60 -7.66 5.60
N ILE A 203 -11.33 -6.97 6.70
CA ILE A 203 -11.01 -7.63 7.98
C ILE A 203 -12.20 -8.42 8.50
N LEU A 204 -13.42 -7.87 8.41
CA LEU A 204 -14.64 -8.58 8.81
C LEU A 204 -14.85 -9.85 7.97
N ASP A 205 -14.66 -9.81 6.65
CA ASP A 205 -14.75 -11.01 5.80
C ASP A 205 -13.76 -12.09 6.26
N LYS A 206 -12.53 -11.72 6.59
CA LYS A 206 -11.52 -12.66 7.08
C LYS A 206 -11.91 -13.29 8.42
N ILE A 207 -12.41 -12.49 9.36
CA ILE A 207 -12.84 -12.99 10.70
C ILE A 207 -14.06 -13.92 10.52
N LEU A 208 -15.02 -13.56 9.70
CA LEU A 208 -16.23 -14.38 9.47
C LEU A 208 -15.88 -15.70 8.75
N PHE A 209 -14.95 -15.66 7.79
CA PHE A 209 -14.50 -16.88 7.08
C PHE A 209 -13.90 -17.91 8.05
N LEU A 210 -13.09 -17.47 8.98
CA LEU A 210 -12.46 -18.35 9.98
C LEU A 210 -13.48 -18.96 10.95
N ASN A 211 -14.57 -18.25 11.22
CA ASN A 211 -15.66 -18.72 12.07
C ASN A 211 -16.72 -19.60 11.35
N ARG A 212 -16.49 -19.99 10.09
CA ARG A 212 -17.36 -20.86 9.27
C ARG A 212 -18.84 -20.43 9.19
N PHE A 213 -19.10 -19.13 9.07
CA PHE A 213 -20.47 -18.65 8.83
C PHE A 213 -21.00 -19.07 7.45
N ASN A 214 -22.15 -19.74 7.39
CA ASN A 214 -22.73 -20.33 6.18
C ASN A 214 -23.15 -19.30 5.10
N TYR A 215 -23.31 -18.03 5.47
CA TYR A 215 -23.79 -16.95 4.55
C TYR A 215 -22.65 -16.18 3.85
N LEU A 216 -21.42 -16.67 3.92
CA LEU A 216 -20.26 -15.93 3.41
C LEU A 216 -20.23 -15.73 1.91
N SER A 217 -20.79 -16.67 1.13
CA SER A 217 -20.83 -16.54 -0.33
C SER A 217 -21.75 -15.40 -0.78
N GLU A 218 -22.92 -15.27 -0.17
CA GLU A 218 -23.87 -14.23 -0.48
C GLU A 218 -23.40 -12.86 0.00
N LEU A 219 -22.81 -12.81 1.20
CA LEU A 219 -22.24 -11.59 1.77
C LEU A 219 -21.05 -11.09 0.93
N ARG A 220 -20.19 -11.97 0.45
CA ARG A 220 -19.08 -11.62 -0.45
C ARG A 220 -19.57 -11.07 -1.78
N ILE A 221 -20.56 -11.70 -2.40
CA ILE A 221 -21.15 -11.21 -3.64
C ILE A 221 -21.76 -9.83 -3.42
N GLY A 222 -22.52 -9.64 -2.33
CA GLY A 222 -23.10 -8.35 -1.96
C GLY A 222 -22.03 -7.27 -1.76
N LEU A 223 -20.93 -7.58 -1.08
CA LEU A 223 -19.81 -6.68 -0.88
C LEU A 223 -19.10 -6.34 -2.21
N PHE A 224 -18.86 -7.32 -3.07
CA PHE A 224 -18.26 -7.08 -4.39
C PHE A 224 -19.14 -6.15 -5.24
N ILE A 225 -20.44 -6.37 -5.25
CA ILE A 225 -21.40 -5.50 -5.95
C ILE A 225 -21.37 -4.08 -5.34
N TYR A 226 -21.46 -3.97 -4.01
CA TYR A 226 -21.41 -2.69 -3.32
C TYR A 226 -20.15 -1.89 -3.65
N PHE A 227 -18.96 -2.52 -3.59
CA PHE A 227 -17.71 -1.84 -3.89
C PHE A 227 -17.55 -1.50 -5.37
N SER A 228 -18.04 -2.35 -6.27
CA SER A 228 -18.06 -2.04 -7.70
C SER A 228 -18.93 -0.82 -7.98
N LEU A 229 -20.11 -0.74 -7.38
CA LEU A 229 -21.01 0.42 -7.50
C LEU A 229 -20.40 1.67 -6.87
N LEU A 230 -19.72 1.53 -5.74
CA LEU A 230 -19.02 2.62 -5.07
C LEU A 230 -17.89 3.18 -5.95
N THR A 231 -17.10 2.30 -6.57
CA THR A 231 -16.04 2.70 -7.50
C THR A 231 -16.62 3.46 -8.70
N ILE A 232 -17.71 2.95 -9.29
CA ILE A 232 -18.42 3.63 -10.39
C ILE A 232 -18.94 4.99 -9.94
N PHE A 233 -19.49 5.09 -8.72
CA PHE A 233 -19.99 6.36 -8.16
C PHE A 233 -18.85 7.38 -7.98
N LEU A 234 -17.69 6.96 -7.48
CA LEU A 234 -16.52 7.83 -7.36
C LEU A 234 -16.04 8.35 -8.71
N PHE A 235 -15.97 7.47 -9.73
CA PHE A 235 -15.65 7.88 -11.10
C PHE A 235 -16.67 8.87 -11.67
N ALA A 236 -17.96 8.66 -11.41
CA ALA A 236 -19.01 9.56 -11.88
C ALA A 236 -18.93 10.94 -11.20
N GLN A 237 -18.67 10.99 -9.90
CA GLN A 237 -18.45 12.25 -9.16
C GLN A 237 -17.26 13.04 -9.68
N GLU A 238 -16.16 12.39 -9.95
CA GLU A 238 -14.97 13.02 -10.51
C GLU A 238 -15.26 13.63 -11.88
N LYS A 239 -15.93 12.88 -12.77
CA LYS A 239 -16.31 13.36 -14.10
C LYS A 239 -17.23 14.59 -14.02
N LEU A 240 -18.11 14.66 -13.03
CA LEU A 240 -19.00 15.80 -12.77
C LEU A 240 -18.24 17.03 -12.24
N LYS A 241 -17.19 16.85 -11.44
CA LYS A 241 -16.31 17.94 -10.99
C LYS A 241 -15.52 18.54 -12.16
N PHE A 242 -14.97 17.70 -13.04
CA PHE A 242 -14.26 18.15 -14.26
C PHE A 242 -15.15 18.89 -15.26
N SER A 243 -16.43 18.54 -15.35
CA SER A 243 -17.39 19.21 -16.24
C SER A 243 -17.83 20.59 -15.75
N LYS A 244 -17.54 20.95 -14.49
CA LYS A 244 -17.93 22.23 -13.87
C LYS A 244 -16.75 23.19 -13.65
N SER A 245 -15.51 22.77 -13.92
CA SER A 245 -14.31 23.61 -13.96
C SER A 245 -13.95 23.97 -15.39
#